data_67000b0525a07d3bd87f1b75df14b9e4
#
_entry.id   67000b0525a07d3bd87f1b75df14b9e4
#
_cell.length_a   1.000
_cell.length_b   1.000
_cell.length_c   1.000
_cell.angle_alpha   90.00
_cell.angle_beta   90.00
_cell.angle_gamma   90.00
#
_symmetry.space_group_name_H-M   'P 1'
#
loop_
_entity.id
_entity.type
_entity.pdbx_description
1 polymer ?
#
loop_
_entity_poly.entity_id
_entity_poly.type
_entity_poly.pdbx_seq_one_letter_code
_entity_poly.pdbx_strand_id
1 'polypeptide(L)'
;MRRILTTVGLLLFAAAVLSALVYHSKPEQRAELARFHSPSLGDANAKVHIVEFFDPACGTCRDFYPFVKSLMDAHPGRIRLSLRYAPFHRGSGEVVKMLEAARRQGKYWPALEAILAAQPRWVVNHTARAELAWPALDGLGLDLGRVKADMGLPELAQIIRQDLEDAAKLGVDKTPEFFVNGRPMPRFGYEELKGLVDRALRDAYG
;
A
#
# COMPACT_ATOMS: atom_id res chain seq x y z
N MET A 1 27.53 25.23 41.61
CA MET A 1 27.98 25.13 40.20
C MET A 1 28.12 23.68 39.67
N ARG A 2 28.75 22.76 40.42
CA ARG A 2 28.96 21.37 39.97
C ARG A 2 27.69 20.57 39.67
N ARG A 3 26.62 20.74 40.44
CA ARG A 3 25.31 20.04 40.26
C ARG A 3 24.51 20.52 39.05
N ILE A 4 24.68 21.78 38.61
CA ILE A 4 24.00 22.32 37.42
C ILE A 4 24.67 21.80 36.15
N LEU A 5 26.01 21.66 36.13
CA LEU A 5 26.76 21.11 35.01
C LEU A 5 26.44 19.63 34.74
N THR A 6 26.21 18.84 35.80
CA THR A 6 25.87 17.41 35.66
C THR A 6 24.45 17.24 35.13
N THR A 7 23.48 18.07 35.57
CA THR A 7 22.10 17.99 35.04
C THR A 7 21.98 18.44 33.59
N VAL A 8 22.69 19.48 33.19
CA VAL A 8 22.72 19.94 31.79
C VAL A 8 23.37 18.88 30.87
N GLY A 9 24.48 18.26 31.32
CA GLY A 9 25.10 17.16 30.56
C GLY A 9 24.19 15.95 30.37
N LEU A 10 23.41 15.58 31.40
CA LEU A 10 22.47 14.46 31.33
C LEU A 10 21.31 14.74 30.35
N LEU A 11 20.79 15.98 30.35
CA LEU A 11 19.72 16.39 29.43
C LEU A 11 20.17 16.42 27.98
N LEU A 12 21.38 16.91 27.71
CA LEU A 12 21.96 16.91 26.36
C LEU A 12 22.25 15.49 25.85
N PHE A 13 22.72 14.60 26.73
CA PHE A 13 22.92 13.20 26.39
C PHE A 13 21.59 12.48 26.11
N ALA A 14 20.57 12.70 26.93
CA ALA A 14 19.22 12.15 26.69
C ALA A 14 18.61 12.65 25.38
N ALA A 15 18.77 13.94 25.06
CA ALA A 15 18.31 14.51 23.79
C ALA A 15 19.04 13.92 22.58
N ALA A 16 20.35 13.71 22.68
CA ALA A 16 21.16 13.10 21.63
C ALA A 16 20.77 11.62 21.40
N VAL A 17 20.56 10.86 22.47
CA VAL A 17 20.09 9.45 22.38
C VAL A 17 18.70 9.38 21.77
N LEU A 18 17.77 10.26 22.19
CA LEU A 18 16.43 10.31 21.64
C LEU A 18 16.44 10.67 20.14
N SER A 19 17.27 11.62 19.75
CA SER A 19 17.47 12.02 18.35
C SER A 19 18.05 10.87 17.51
N ALA A 20 19.01 10.12 18.06
CA ALA A 20 19.60 8.96 17.40
C ALA A 20 18.57 7.83 17.21
N LEU A 21 17.75 7.54 18.22
CA LEU A 21 16.68 6.53 18.15
C LEU A 21 15.63 6.91 17.10
N VAL A 22 15.20 8.18 17.05
CA VAL A 22 14.26 8.68 16.04
C VAL A 22 14.87 8.66 14.63
N TYR A 23 16.17 8.92 14.52
CA TYR A 23 16.88 8.90 13.22
C TYR A 23 17.04 7.47 12.69
N HIS A 24 17.33 6.50 13.54
CA HIS A 24 17.46 5.08 13.14
C HIS A 24 16.13 4.41 12.81
N SER A 25 15.02 4.82 13.40
CA SER A 25 13.70 4.25 13.10
C SER A 25 13.13 4.64 11.71
N LYS A 26 13.54 5.80 11.15
CA LYS A 26 13.04 6.29 9.85
C LYS A 26 13.37 5.42 8.64
N PRO A 27 14.62 4.90 8.46
CA PRO A 27 14.93 4.05 7.31
C PRO A 27 14.24 2.68 7.39
N GLU A 28 14.12 2.09 8.56
CA GLU A 28 13.46 0.80 8.77
C GLU A 28 11.95 0.89 8.47
N GLN A 29 11.29 1.90 9.02
CA GLN A 29 9.88 2.17 8.73
C GLN A 29 9.60 2.45 7.25
N ARG A 30 10.53 3.11 6.53
CA ARG A 30 10.43 3.30 5.08
C ARG A 30 10.55 1.99 4.31
N ALA A 31 11.41 1.08 4.76
CA ALA A 31 11.57 -0.24 4.15
C ALA A 31 10.34 -1.12 4.37
N GLU A 32 9.62 -0.95 5.48
CA GLU A 32 8.36 -1.66 5.76
C GLU A 32 7.18 -1.10 4.98
N LEU A 33 7.19 0.20 4.63
CA LEU A 33 6.11 0.82 3.85
C LEU A 33 6.10 0.37 2.39
N ALA A 34 7.26 0.22 1.73
CA ALA A 34 7.32 -0.21 0.34
C ALA A 34 8.41 -1.26 0.16
N ARG A 35 8.04 -2.42 -0.34
CA ARG A 35 8.94 -3.52 -0.65
C ARG A 35 9.20 -3.57 -2.16
N PHE A 36 10.28 -4.25 -2.56
CA PHE A 36 10.60 -4.43 -3.98
C PHE A 36 9.50 -5.18 -4.75
N HIS A 37 8.71 -6.02 -4.06
CA HIS A 37 7.59 -6.73 -4.65
C HIS A 37 6.30 -5.89 -4.76
N SER A 38 6.23 -4.71 -4.12
CA SER A 38 5.02 -3.88 -4.13
C SER A 38 4.68 -3.42 -5.54
N PRO A 39 3.48 -3.74 -6.06
CA PRO A 39 3.03 -3.18 -7.33
C PRO A 39 3.02 -1.67 -7.25
N SER A 40 3.64 -1.02 -8.23
CA SER A 40 3.77 0.44 -8.23
C SER A 40 3.31 1.03 -9.55
N LEU A 41 2.68 2.20 -9.48
CA LEU A 41 2.19 2.99 -10.60
C LEU A 41 2.74 4.42 -10.52
N GLY A 42 3.02 5.03 -11.67
CA GLY A 42 3.61 6.36 -11.76
C GLY A 42 5.12 6.33 -11.93
N ASP A 43 5.74 7.51 -11.96
CA ASP A 43 7.19 7.65 -12.13
C ASP A 43 7.93 7.13 -10.88
N ALA A 44 8.94 6.28 -11.10
CA ALA A 44 9.78 5.75 -10.03
C ALA A 44 10.54 6.86 -9.27
N ASN A 45 10.80 8.00 -9.93
CA ASN A 45 11.50 9.17 -9.39
C ASN A 45 10.55 10.22 -8.77
N ALA A 46 9.23 9.96 -8.78
CA ALA A 46 8.26 10.86 -8.17
C ALA A 46 8.60 11.09 -6.69
N LYS A 47 8.62 12.38 -6.28
CA LYS A 47 8.98 12.77 -4.91
C LYS A 47 7.82 12.62 -3.92
N VAL A 48 6.59 12.43 -4.40
CA VAL A 48 5.42 12.12 -3.58
C VAL A 48 5.08 10.66 -3.76
N HIS A 49 5.16 9.90 -2.67
CA HIS A 49 4.91 8.47 -2.67
C HIS A 49 3.70 8.17 -1.79
N ILE A 50 2.62 7.69 -2.40
CA ILE A 50 1.44 7.14 -1.73
C ILE A 50 1.67 5.64 -1.58
N VAL A 51 1.55 5.13 -0.37
CA VAL A 51 1.49 3.69 -0.08
C VAL A 51 0.11 3.38 0.46
N GLU A 52 -0.57 2.43 -0.14
CA GLU A 52 -1.88 1.95 0.31
C GLU A 52 -1.76 0.50 0.76
N PHE A 53 -2.13 0.23 2.02
CA PHE A 53 -2.44 -1.12 2.46
C PHE A 53 -3.86 -1.45 1.99
N PHE A 54 -3.93 -2.44 1.11
CA PHE A 54 -5.03 -2.68 0.19
C PHE A 54 -5.56 -4.10 0.35
N ASP A 55 -6.89 -4.21 0.36
CA ASP A 55 -7.59 -5.48 0.26
C ASP A 55 -8.50 -5.46 -0.98
N PRO A 56 -8.31 -6.34 -1.97
CA PRO A 56 -9.16 -6.35 -3.16
C PRO A 56 -10.64 -6.60 -2.88
N ALA A 57 -10.99 -7.19 -1.73
CA ALA A 57 -12.39 -7.39 -1.32
C ALA A 57 -12.96 -6.21 -0.52
N CYS A 58 -12.17 -5.23 -0.15
CA CYS A 58 -12.63 -4.05 0.58
C CYS A 58 -13.35 -3.08 -0.36
N GLY A 59 -14.65 -2.82 -0.10
CA GLY A 59 -15.45 -1.87 -0.89
C GLY A 59 -14.88 -0.46 -0.86
N THR A 60 -14.36 -0.04 0.29
CA THR A 60 -13.73 1.28 0.45
C THR A 60 -12.41 1.40 -0.33
N CYS A 61 -11.61 0.34 -0.44
CA CYS A 61 -10.43 0.32 -1.32
C CYS A 61 -10.85 0.53 -2.78
N ARG A 62 -11.89 -0.18 -3.23
CA ARG A 62 -12.46 0.02 -4.58
C ARG A 62 -12.86 1.48 -4.81
N ASP A 63 -13.51 2.10 -3.84
CA ASP A 63 -14.05 3.47 -3.98
C ASP A 63 -12.92 4.51 -3.93
N PHE A 64 -11.82 4.27 -3.19
CA PHE A 64 -10.66 5.15 -3.14
C PHE A 64 -9.75 5.04 -4.37
N TYR A 65 -9.70 3.90 -5.04
CA TYR A 65 -8.79 3.69 -6.18
C TYR A 65 -8.95 4.76 -7.29
N PRO A 66 -10.17 5.07 -7.81
CA PRO A 66 -10.32 6.13 -8.82
C PRO A 66 -9.95 7.51 -8.28
N PHE A 67 -10.15 7.76 -6.99
CA PHE A 67 -9.74 9.02 -6.36
C PHE A 67 -8.22 9.17 -6.34
N VAL A 68 -7.47 8.14 -5.92
CA VAL A 68 -6.01 8.15 -5.97
C VAL A 68 -5.50 8.34 -7.40
N LYS A 69 -6.13 7.66 -8.37
CA LYS A 69 -5.82 7.85 -9.79
C LYS A 69 -6.03 9.30 -10.22
N SER A 70 -7.13 9.95 -9.82
CA SER A 70 -7.39 11.36 -10.15
C SER A 70 -6.35 12.31 -9.56
N LEU A 71 -5.83 12.04 -8.36
CA LEU A 71 -4.72 12.82 -7.77
C LEU A 71 -3.44 12.66 -8.59
N MET A 72 -3.15 11.46 -9.07
CA MET A 72 -1.98 11.19 -9.92
C MET A 72 -2.10 11.89 -11.28
N ASP A 73 -3.27 11.83 -11.90
CA ASP A 73 -3.56 12.43 -13.20
C ASP A 73 -3.50 13.97 -13.14
N ALA A 74 -3.90 14.58 -12.00
CA ALA A 74 -3.77 16.03 -11.77
C ALA A 74 -2.31 16.48 -11.60
N HIS A 75 -1.39 15.55 -11.29
CA HIS A 75 0.02 15.84 -11.02
C HIS A 75 0.96 14.85 -11.75
N PRO A 76 0.97 14.83 -13.10
CA PRO A 76 1.69 13.82 -13.88
C PRO A 76 3.19 13.81 -13.56
N GLY A 77 3.72 12.61 -13.33
CA GLY A 77 5.14 12.39 -12.99
C GLY A 77 5.54 12.80 -11.57
N ARG A 78 4.63 13.39 -10.76
CA ARG A 78 4.97 13.89 -9.43
C ARG A 78 4.55 12.96 -8.29
N ILE A 79 3.63 12.03 -8.56
CA ILE A 79 3.06 11.09 -7.59
C ILE A 79 3.31 9.66 -8.06
N ARG A 80 3.75 8.81 -7.13
CA ARG A 80 3.84 7.37 -7.28
C ARG A 80 2.93 6.69 -6.27
N LEU A 81 2.18 5.69 -6.71
CA LEU A 81 1.40 4.78 -5.85
C LEU A 81 2.12 3.45 -5.72
N SER A 82 2.18 2.90 -4.50
CA SER A 82 2.52 1.49 -4.26
C SER A 82 1.44 0.82 -3.44
N LEU A 83 1.04 -0.38 -3.84
CA LEU A 83 0.09 -1.20 -3.10
C LEU A 83 0.83 -2.22 -2.22
N ARG A 84 0.34 -2.39 -1.00
CA ARG A 84 0.73 -3.42 -0.05
C ARG A 84 -0.50 -4.24 0.30
N TYR A 85 -0.36 -5.54 0.41
CA TYR A 85 -1.52 -6.40 0.61
C TYR A 85 -1.87 -6.57 2.08
N ALA A 86 -3.12 -6.25 2.39
CA ALA A 86 -3.72 -6.51 3.71
C ALA A 86 -5.08 -7.21 3.51
N PRO A 87 -5.08 -8.48 3.02
CA PRO A 87 -6.29 -9.23 2.69
C PRO A 87 -7.03 -9.67 3.96
N PHE A 88 -7.66 -8.72 4.64
CA PHE A 88 -8.35 -8.95 5.91
C PHE A 88 -9.74 -9.61 5.73
N HIS A 89 -10.34 -9.50 4.53
CA HIS A 89 -11.56 -10.23 4.24
C HIS A 89 -11.27 -11.71 3.95
N ARG A 90 -12.15 -12.58 4.45
CA ARG A 90 -12.02 -14.02 4.19
C ARG A 90 -12.01 -14.31 2.69
N GLY A 91 -11.04 -15.09 2.23
CA GLY A 91 -10.86 -15.47 0.81
C GLY A 91 -10.14 -14.43 -0.05
N SER A 92 -9.92 -13.22 0.45
CA SER A 92 -9.29 -12.13 -0.30
C SER A 92 -7.85 -12.45 -0.75
N GLY A 93 -7.12 -13.24 0.04
CA GLY A 93 -5.76 -13.68 -0.32
C GLY A 93 -5.69 -14.45 -1.64
N GLU A 94 -6.75 -15.17 -2.02
CA GLU A 94 -6.78 -15.87 -3.32
C GLU A 94 -6.89 -14.86 -4.48
N VAL A 95 -7.63 -13.77 -4.27
CA VAL A 95 -7.70 -12.69 -5.27
C VAL A 95 -6.38 -11.94 -5.38
N VAL A 96 -5.66 -11.74 -4.26
CA VAL A 96 -4.28 -11.22 -4.29
C VAL A 96 -3.37 -12.12 -5.13
N LYS A 97 -3.42 -13.44 -4.95
CA LYS A 97 -2.64 -14.38 -5.76
C LYS A 97 -3.00 -14.29 -7.25
N MET A 98 -4.28 -14.10 -7.57
CA MET A 98 -4.76 -13.91 -8.94
C MET A 98 -4.15 -12.63 -9.57
N LEU A 99 -4.12 -11.52 -8.82
CA LEU A 99 -3.49 -10.26 -9.25
C LEU A 99 -1.98 -10.41 -9.46
N GLU A 100 -1.29 -11.07 -8.53
CA GLU A 100 0.15 -11.33 -8.65
C GLU A 100 0.49 -12.25 -9.82
N ALA A 101 -0.34 -13.27 -10.07
CA ALA A 101 -0.19 -14.13 -11.24
C ALA A 101 -0.41 -13.33 -12.56
N ALA A 102 -1.38 -12.41 -12.59
CA ALA A 102 -1.56 -11.50 -13.71
C ALA A 102 -0.36 -10.54 -13.88
N ARG A 103 0.27 -10.10 -12.76
CA ARG A 103 1.50 -9.29 -12.76
C ARG A 103 2.65 -10.00 -13.46
N ARG A 104 2.79 -11.31 -13.29
CA ARG A 104 3.82 -12.13 -13.96
C ARG A 104 3.67 -12.15 -15.49
N GLN A 105 2.49 -11.78 -15.99
CA GLN A 105 2.20 -11.60 -17.41
C GLN A 105 2.14 -10.10 -17.81
N GLY A 106 2.61 -9.18 -16.95
CA GLY A 106 2.63 -7.74 -17.21
C GLY A 106 1.24 -7.07 -17.19
N LYS A 107 0.23 -7.72 -16.60
CA LYS A 107 -1.17 -7.28 -16.64
C LYS A 107 -1.75 -6.95 -15.26
N TYR A 108 -0.91 -6.55 -14.30
CA TYR A 108 -1.36 -6.25 -12.94
C TYR A 108 -2.47 -5.19 -12.91
N TRP A 109 -2.20 -4.01 -13.47
CA TRP A 109 -3.12 -2.88 -13.38
C TRP A 109 -4.43 -3.10 -14.12
N PRO A 110 -4.44 -3.60 -15.37
CA PRO A 110 -5.69 -3.97 -16.03
C PRO A 110 -6.50 -5.02 -15.26
N ALA A 111 -5.82 -6.02 -14.66
CA ALA A 111 -6.48 -7.03 -13.85
C ALA A 111 -7.06 -6.44 -12.56
N LEU A 112 -6.32 -5.56 -11.87
CA LEU A 112 -6.81 -4.87 -10.68
C LEU A 112 -8.08 -4.06 -10.98
N GLU A 113 -8.04 -3.24 -12.02
CA GLU A 113 -9.19 -2.39 -12.43
C GLU A 113 -10.42 -3.24 -12.76
N ALA A 114 -10.24 -4.32 -13.50
CA ALA A 114 -11.34 -5.23 -13.86
C ALA A 114 -11.90 -5.97 -12.64
N ILE A 115 -11.04 -6.45 -11.73
CA ILE A 115 -11.44 -7.11 -10.48
C ILE A 115 -12.18 -6.15 -9.56
N LEU A 116 -11.71 -4.90 -9.41
CA LEU A 116 -12.40 -3.89 -8.60
C LEU A 116 -13.76 -3.52 -9.21
N ALA A 117 -13.85 -3.32 -10.52
CA ALA A 117 -15.11 -3.05 -11.20
C ALA A 117 -16.12 -4.21 -11.03
N ALA A 118 -15.63 -5.45 -11.00
CA ALA A 118 -16.45 -6.64 -10.80
C ALA A 118 -16.76 -6.95 -9.31
N GLN A 119 -16.16 -6.22 -8.35
CA GLN A 119 -16.18 -6.54 -6.92
C GLN A 119 -17.59 -6.90 -6.38
N PRO A 120 -18.68 -6.19 -6.71
CA PRO A 120 -20.02 -6.54 -6.20
C PRO A 120 -20.51 -7.93 -6.62
N ARG A 121 -19.91 -8.54 -7.65
CA ARG A 121 -20.28 -9.88 -8.14
C ARG A 121 -19.56 -11.00 -7.41
N TRP A 122 -18.39 -10.75 -6.83
CA TRP A 122 -17.57 -11.76 -6.20
C TRP A 122 -17.33 -11.54 -4.70
N VAL A 123 -17.68 -10.37 -4.15
CA VAL A 123 -17.72 -10.15 -2.69
C VAL A 123 -19.15 -10.31 -2.22
N VAL A 124 -19.39 -11.35 -1.43
CA VAL A 124 -20.71 -11.67 -0.90
C VAL A 124 -20.65 -11.75 0.63
N ASN A 125 -21.43 -10.94 1.31
CA ASN A 125 -21.45 -10.88 2.79
C ASN A 125 -20.03 -10.76 3.39
N HIS A 126 -19.26 -9.77 2.93
CA HIS A 126 -17.88 -9.52 3.35
C HIS A 126 -16.91 -10.71 3.14
N THR A 127 -17.24 -11.63 2.27
CA THR A 127 -16.42 -12.77 1.92
C THR A 127 -16.08 -12.71 0.43
N ALA A 128 -14.80 -12.80 0.12
CA ALA A 128 -14.31 -12.91 -1.25
C ALA A 128 -14.56 -14.33 -1.78
N ARG A 129 -15.28 -14.42 -2.88
CA ARG A 129 -15.56 -15.64 -3.65
C ARG A 129 -14.66 -15.59 -4.89
N ALA A 130 -13.39 -15.95 -4.72
CA ALA A 130 -12.39 -15.83 -5.78
C ALA A 130 -12.79 -16.56 -7.07
N GLU A 131 -13.57 -17.67 -6.95
CA GLU A 131 -14.13 -18.38 -8.10
C GLU A 131 -15.08 -17.52 -8.96
N LEU A 132 -15.70 -16.50 -8.38
CA LEU A 132 -16.59 -15.58 -9.09
C LEU A 132 -15.84 -14.36 -9.68
N ALA A 133 -14.56 -14.19 -9.36
CA ALA A 133 -13.75 -13.11 -9.88
C ALA A 133 -13.13 -13.43 -11.26
N TRP A 134 -13.01 -14.72 -11.62
CA TRP A 134 -12.37 -15.15 -12.87
C TRP A 134 -12.92 -14.47 -14.14
N PRO A 135 -14.25 -14.31 -14.32
CA PRO A 135 -14.77 -13.65 -15.51
C PRO A 135 -14.29 -12.19 -15.70
N ALA A 136 -13.84 -11.53 -14.62
CA ALA A 136 -13.27 -10.20 -14.72
C ALA A 136 -11.93 -10.16 -15.48
N LEU A 137 -11.24 -11.28 -15.58
CA LEU A 137 -9.96 -11.38 -16.29
C LEU A 137 -10.13 -11.68 -17.80
N ASP A 138 -11.35 -12.00 -18.25
CA ASP A 138 -11.61 -12.29 -19.65
C ASP A 138 -11.33 -11.05 -20.52
N GLY A 139 -10.73 -11.27 -21.69
CA GLY A 139 -10.43 -10.20 -22.64
C GLY A 139 -9.20 -9.34 -22.31
N LEU A 140 -8.51 -9.58 -21.17
CA LEU A 140 -7.30 -8.83 -20.81
C LEU A 140 -6.03 -9.32 -21.53
N GLY A 141 -6.13 -10.36 -22.36
CA GLY A 141 -4.99 -10.98 -23.03
C GLY A 141 -4.08 -11.78 -22.08
N LEU A 142 -4.68 -12.32 -21.00
CA LEU A 142 -4.03 -13.24 -20.06
C LEU A 142 -4.16 -14.69 -20.54
N ASP A 143 -3.10 -15.47 -20.36
CA ASP A 143 -3.20 -16.93 -20.31
C ASP A 143 -3.76 -17.34 -18.94
N LEU A 144 -5.07 -17.61 -18.89
CA LEU A 144 -5.77 -17.94 -17.64
C LEU A 144 -5.31 -19.30 -17.06
N GLY A 145 -4.87 -20.24 -17.91
CA GLY A 145 -4.29 -21.49 -17.46
C GLY A 145 -3.00 -21.25 -16.68
N ARG A 146 -2.15 -20.37 -17.19
CA ARG A 146 -0.92 -19.93 -16.53
C ARG A 146 -1.22 -19.12 -15.26
N VAL A 147 -2.21 -18.21 -15.28
CA VAL A 147 -2.65 -17.51 -14.05
C VAL A 147 -2.98 -18.52 -12.95
N LYS A 148 -3.81 -19.54 -13.28
CA LYS A 148 -4.21 -20.58 -12.33
C LYS A 148 -3.03 -21.37 -11.80
N ALA A 149 -2.07 -21.73 -12.64
CA ALA A 149 -0.86 -22.44 -12.24
C ALA A 149 0.02 -21.57 -11.33
N ASP A 150 0.24 -20.31 -11.73
CA ASP A 150 1.10 -19.36 -11.01
C ASP A 150 0.53 -19.00 -9.62
N MET A 151 -0.79 -19.00 -9.42
CA MET A 151 -1.41 -18.78 -8.09
C MET A 151 -0.96 -19.80 -7.04
N GLY A 152 -0.51 -20.99 -7.44
CA GLY A 152 0.04 -22.03 -6.55
C GLY A 152 1.49 -21.79 -6.13
N LEU A 153 2.17 -20.79 -6.66
CA LEU A 153 3.58 -20.53 -6.39
C LEU A 153 3.80 -20.09 -4.93
N PRO A 154 4.76 -20.69 -4.19
CA PRO A 154 5.02 -20.38 -2.79
C PRO A 154 5.38 -18.91 -2.54
N GLU A 155 6.04 -18.27 -3.50
CA GLU A 155 6.43 -16.85 -3.40
C GLU A 155 5.23 -15.91 -3.30
N LEU A 156 4.08 -16.22 -3.89
CA LEU A 156 2.89 -15.38 -3.77
C LEU A 156 2.31 -15.42 -2.35
N ALA A 157 2.33 -16.58 -1.72
CA ALA A 157 1.97 -16.70 -0.31
C ALA A 157 2.98 -15.97 0.60
N GLN A 158 4.26 -15.95 0.23
CA GLN A 158 5.30 -15.23 0.98
C GLN A 158 5.11 -13.72 0.89
N ILE A 159 4.78 -13.19 -0.29
CA ILE A 159 4.44 -11.76 -0.47
C ILE A 159 3.32 -11.36 0.49
N ILE A 160 2.22 -12.12 0.52
CA ILE A 160 1.08 -11.82 1.39
C ILE A 160 1.48 -11.86 2.87
N ARG A 161 2.25 -12.88 3.29
CA ARG A 161 2.72 -12.97 4.68
C ARG A 161 3.60 -11.77 5.06
N GLN A 162 4.56 -11.41 4.22
CA GLN A 162 5.44 -10.27 4.45
C GLN A 162 4.65 -8.97 4.58
N ASP A 163 3.67 -8.76 3.71
CA ASP A 163 2.85 -7.56 3.74
C ASP A 163 1.96 -7.50 4.99
N LEU A 164 1.42 -8.62 5.45
CA LEU A 164 0.66 -8.71 6.71
C LEU A 164 1.55 -8.50 7.95
N GLU A 165 2.77 -9.02 7.96
CA GLU A 165 3.73 -8.77 9.04
C GLU A 165 4.10 -7.29 9.13
N ASP A 166 4.33 -6.64 7.98
CA ASP A 166 4.62 -5.21 7.92
C ASP A 166 3.39 -4.37 8.32
N ALA A 167 2.19 -4.76 7.87
CA ALA A 167 0.95 -4.12 8.31
C ALA A 167 0.82 -4.14 9.85
N ALA A 168 1.06 -5.29 10.47
CA ALA A 168 1.01 -5.43 11.92
C ALA A 168 2.04 -4.54 12.63
N LYS A 169 3.29 -4.46 12.14
CA LYS A 169 4.34 -3.59 12.68
C LYS A 169 4.01 -2.11 12.56
N LEU A 170 3.34 -1.73 11.48
CA LEU A 170 2.92 -0.35 11.21
C LEU A 170 1.59 0.02 11.87
N GLY A 171 0.94 -0.92 12.57
CA GLY A 171 -0.35 -0.71 13.24
C GLY A 171 -1.53 -0.62 12.27
N VAL A 172 -1.40 -1.21 11.07
CA VAL A 172 -2.47 -1.27 10.09
C VAL A 172 -3.40 -2.44 10.43
N ASP A 173 -4.62 -2.13 10.85
CA ASP A 173 -5.65 -3.10 11.26
C ASP A 173 -6.93 -3.03 10.41
N LYS A 174 -6.98 -2.14 9.44
CA LYS A 174 -8.09 -1.91 8.52
C LYS A 174 -7.60 -1.52 7.13
N THR A 175 -8.48 -1.57 6.14
CA THR A 175 -8.21 -1.16 4.76
C THR A 175 -9.29 -0.23 4.23
N PRO A 176 -8.93 0.72 3.36
CA PRO A 176 -7.55 1.08 3.03
C PRO A 176 -6.87 1.85 4.17
N GLU A 177 -5.56 1.67 4.33
CA GLU A 177 -4.74 2.56 5.15
C GLU A 177 -3.68 3.21 4.25
N PHE A 178 -3.56 4.55 4.34
CA PHE A 178 -2.70 5.35 3.46
C PHE A 178 -1.54 5.98 4.21
N PHE A 179 -0.38 5.95 3.57
CA PHE A 179 0.80 6.69 3.97
C PHE A 179 1.27 7.57 2.80
N VAL A 180 1.58 8.83 3.06
CA VAL A 180 2.15 9.74 2.07
C VAL A 180 3.51 10.20 2.54
N ASN A 181 4.56 9.87 1.78
CA ASN A 181 5.96 10.09 2.16
C ASN A 181 6.27 9.60 3.58
N GLY A 182 5.70 8.45 3.98
CA GLY A 182 5.89 7.84 5.29
C GLY A 182 5.02 8.40 6.40
N ARG A 183 4.16 9.37 6.14
CA ARG A 183 3.21 9.92 7.12
C ARG A 183 1.87 9.21 7.01
N PRO A 184 1.36 8.58 8.06
CA PRO A 184 0.05 7.95 8.04
C PRO A 184 -1.05 9.00 7.88
N MET A 185 -2.16 8.61 7.30
CA MET A 185 -3.35 9.46 7.20
C MET A 185 -3.96 9.65 8.60
N PRO A 186 -4.07 10.90 9.11
CA PRO A 186 -4.44 11.14 10.50
C PRO A 186 -5.91 10.83 10.82
N ARG A 187 -6.78 11.01 9.84
CA ARG A 187 -8.20 10.67 9.88
C ARG A 187 -8.61 10.12 8.53
N PHE A 188 -9.52 9.18 8.54
CA PHE A 188 -9.99 8.54 7.33
C PHE A 188 -10.89 9.50 6.52
N GLY A 189 -10.59 9.67 5.22
CA GLY A 189 -11.40 10.48 4.31
C GLY A 189 -10.64 10.97 3.07
N TYR A 190 -11.39 11.28 2.02
CA TYR A 190 -10.84 11.79 0.76
C TYR A 190 -10.10 13.12 0.93
N GLU A 191 -10.68 14.05 1.70
CA GLU A 191 -10.08 15.36 1.96
C GLU A 191 -8.78 15.25 2.78
N GLU A 192 -8.71 14.30 3.71
CA GLU A 192 -7.50 14.06 4.50
C GLU A 192 -6.37 13.51 3.63
N LEU A 193 -6.67 12.55 2.75
CA LEU A 193 -5.68 12.01 1.81
C LEU A 193 -5.22 13.11 0.85
N LYS A 194 -6.16 13.87 0.27
CA LYS A 194 -5.83 15.02 -0.59
C LYS A 194 -4.94 16.04 0.12
N GLY A 195 -5.29 16.40 1.34
CA GLY A 195 -4.51 17.36 2.14
C GLY A 195 -3.09 16.88 2.44
N LEU A 196 -2.89 15.56 2.68
CA LEU A 196 -1.55 14.97 2.82
C LEU A 196 -0.75 15.05 1.52
N VAL A 197 -1.38 14.71 0.39
CA VAL A 197 -0.75 14.75 -0.95
C VAL A 197 -0.39 16.19 -1.32
N ASP A 198 -1.31 17.14 -1.13
CA ASP A 198 -1.06 18.56 -1.42
C ASP A 198 0.11 19.13 -0.60
N ARG A 199 0.20 18.77 0.69
CA ARG A 199 1.35 19.17 1.52
C ARG A 199 2.64 18.56 0.99
N ALA A 200 2.65 17.26 0.68
CA ALA A 200 3.82 16.58 0.17
C ALA A 200 4.29 17.13 -1.19
N LEU A 201 3.35 17.54 -2.05
CA LEU A 201 3.65 18.19 -3.33
C LEU A 201 4.29 19.56 -3.12
N ARG A 202 3.74 20.40 -2.22
CA ARG A 202 4.37 21.69 -1.88
C ARG A 202 5.76 21.51 -1.29
N ASP A 203 5.95 20.57 -0.36
CA ASP A 203 7.24 20.32 0.28
C ASP A 203 8.30 19.83 -0.73
N ALA A 204 7.90 19.14 -1.78
CA ALA A 204 8.80 18.49 -2.72
C ALA A 204 9.07 19.27 -4.01
N TYR A 205 8.11 20.12 -4.43
CA TYR A 205 8.12 20.78 -5.74
C TYR A 205 7.79 22.28 -5.69
N GLY A 206 7.42 22.81 -4.49
CA GLY A 206 7.04 24.20 -4.24
C GLY A 206 8.17 25.20 -4.14
#